data_8fb47d4deb8630a1ae491b6a3f5f8778
#
_entry.id   8fb47d4deb8630a1ae491b6a3f5f8778
#
_cell.length_a   1.000
_cell.length_b   1.000
_cell.length_c   1.000
_cell.angle_alpha   90.00
_cell.angle_beta   90.00
_cell.angle_gamma   90.00
#
_symmetry.space_group_name_H-M   'P 1'
#
loop_
_entity.id
_entity.type
_entity.pdbx_description
1 polymer ?
#
loop_
_entity_poly.entity_id
_entity_poly.type
_entity_poly.pdbx_seq_one_letter_code
_entity_poly.pdbx_strand_id
1 'polypeptide(L)'
;MRHHLTFTCEGDTLAASLDEAPDATGLLIVSGGNEVRSGAHRGMAALARRIAAAGHPVFRFDRRGIGDSEGANGSYTSSGPDIVAAIAAFREAAPHVKRIIAFGNCDAASALLLYQPLSLGGLILANPWTYEESEAEANEPALPPAAAIRARYLSRLKDPRSLLRLLKGEVDVRKLLRGLSALGKAKPPAAPDSLPARLDQAMAALPCPATILLATGDRTAQAFVENCRPGDIKVERLGSGSHSFAGADADWLAERILERLD
;
A
#
# COMPACT_ATOMS: atom_id res chain seq x y z
N MET A 1 22.11 -11.08 9.04
CA MET A 1 21.39 -12.31 9.53
C MET A 1 19.92 -11.96 9.75
N ARG A 2 18.97 -12.95 9.79
CA ARG A 2 17.57 -12.68 10.15
C ARG A 2 17.30 -13.17 11.56
N HIS A 3 16.73 -12.28 12.39
CA HIS A 3 16.29 -12.59 13.75
C HIS A 3 14.78 -12.49 13.83
N HIS A 4 14.17 -13.38 14.61
CA HIS A 4 12.78 -13.30 15.01
C HIS A 4 12.74 -12.79 16.44
N LEU A 5 11.90 -11.82 16.70
CA LEU A 5 11.78 -11.16 18.01
C LEU A 5 10.32 -10.79 18.27
N THR A 6 10.06 -10.42 19.50
CA THR A 6 8.76 -9.89 19.92
C THR A 6 8.95 -8.53 20.59
N PHE A 7 7.90 -7.72 20.59
CA PHE A 7 7.85 -6.45 21.31
C PHE A 7 6.43 -6.21 21.82
N THR A 8 6.26 -5.30 22.77
CA THR A 8 4.97 -5.05 23.41
C THR A 8 4.32 -3.80 22.83
N CYS A 9 3.00 -3.86 22.60
CA CYS A 9 2.15 -2.74 22.25
C CYS A 9 0.86 -2.79 23.07
N GLU A 10 0.63 -1.78 23.92
CA GLU A 10 -0.58 -1.67 24.77
C GLU A 10 -0.92 -2.94 25.59
N GLY A 11 0.08 -3.72 25.96
CA GLY A 11 -0.07 -4.95 26.74
C GLY A 11 -0.07 -6.24 25.89
N ASP A 12 -0.28 -6.15 24.58
CA ASP A 12 -0.21 -7.27 23.66
C ASP A 12 1.22 -7.52 23.17
N THR A 13 1.57 -8.78 22.91
CA THR A 13 2.85 -9.18 22.32
C THR A 13 2.76 -9.26 20.81
N LEU A 14 3.60 -8.49 20.11
CA LEU A 14 3.67 -8.48 18.64
C LEU A 14 4.91 -9.19 18.13
N ALA A 15 4.74 -9.97 17.08
CA ALA A 15 5.81 -10.72 16.44
C ALA A 15 6.48 -9.88 15.34
N ALA A 16 7.82 -9.93 15.31
CA ALA A 16 8.62 -9.19 14.35
C ALA A 16 9.78 -10.02 13.76
N SER A 17 10.41 -9.47 12.72
CA SER A 17 11.62 -9.99 12.13
C SER A 17 12.53 -8.82 11.76
N LEU A 18 13.79 -8.90 12.19
CA LEU A 18 14.87 -8.00 11.80
C LEU A 18 15.81 -8.71 10.84
N ASP A 19 15.98 -8.20 9.65
CA ASP A 19 17.07 -8.54 8.75
C ASP A 19 18.20 -7.54 9.00
N GLU A 20 19.27 -7.98 9.66
CA GLU A 20 20.41 -7.13 10.03
C GLU A 20 21.23 -6.68 8.84
N ALA A 21 21.73 -5.45 8.91
CA ALA A 21 22.69 -4.87 7.99
C ALA A 21 23.37 -3.65 8.65
N PRO A 22 24.51 -3.15 8.15
CA PRO A 22 25.37 -2.21 8.90
C PRO A 22 24.95 -0.74 8.76
N ASP A 23 24.11 -0.36 7.80
CA ASP A 23 23.83 1.05 7.52
C ASP A 23 22.99 1.73 8.59
N ALA A 24 23.19 3.04 8.75
CA ALA A 24 22.45 3.87 9.68
C ALA A 24 21.04 4.24 9.18
N THR A 25 20.71 3.97 7.92
CA THR A 25 19.36 4.11 7.36
C THR A 25 18.71 2.73 7.27
N GLY A 26 17.60 2.54 7.96
CA GLY A 26 16.84 1.28 7.98
C GLY A 26 15.45 1.41 7.36
N LEU A 27 14.89 0.29 6.93
CA LEU A 27 13.55 0.17 6.37
C LEU A 27 12.61 -0.49 7.37
N LEU A 28 11.51 0.19 7.70
CA LEU A 28 10.37 -0.40 8.40
C LEU A 28 9.30 -0.80 7.38
N ILE A 29 8.95 -2.07 7.30
CA ILE A 29 7.85 -2.55 6.45
C ILE A 29 6.60 -2.75 7.31
N VAL A 30 5.53 -2.03 6.98
CA VAL A 30 4.20 -2.17 7.57
C VAL A 30 3.34 -2.98 6.61
N SER A 31 2.85 -4.14 7.07
CA SER A 31 1.99 -5.01 6.26
C SER A 31 0.57 -4.44 6.17
N GLY A 32 -0.02 -4.52 4.98
CA GLY A 32 -1.39 -4.08 4.72
C GLY A 32 -2.42 -5.20 4.85
N GLY A 33 -3.71 -4.83 4.99
CA GLY A 33 -4.80 -5.79 5.12
C GLY A 33 -4.59 -6.78 6.26
N ASN A 34 -4.86 -8.04 5.97
CA ASN A 34 -4.62 -9.16 6.88
C ASN A 34 -3.31 -9.91 6.55
N GLU A 35 -2.37 -9.25 5.87
CA GLU A 35 -1.10 -9.87 5.53
C GLU A 35 -0.19 -9.97 6.76
N VAL A 36 0.41 -11.15 6.93
CA VAL A 36 1.49 -11.37 7.90
C VAL A 36 2.78 -10.70 7.43
N ARG A 37 3.73 -10.47 8.33
CA ARG A 37 5.02 -9.81 8.06
C ARG A 37 5.87 -10.41 6.93
N SER A 38 5.57 -11.64 6.50
CA SER A 38 6.24 -12.24 5.33
C SER A 38 5.68 -11.75 4.00
N GLY A 39 4.47 -11.17 4.01
CA GLY A 39 3.77 -10.72 2.82
C GLY A 39 3.24 -11.85 1.94
N ALA A 40 2.36 -11.52 0.99
CA ALA A 40 1.86 -12.46 0.00
C ALA A 40 3.03 -13.14 -0.73
N HIS A 41 2.94 -14.47 -0.90
CA HIS A 41 3.98 -15.29 -1.54
C HIS A 41 5.39 -15.11 -0.95
N ARG A 42 5.50 -14.71 0.33
CA ARG A 42 6.75 -14.32 1.01
C ARG A 42 7.44 -13.10 0.39
N GLY A 43 6.70 -12.27 -0.33
CA GLY A 43 7.23 -11.11 -1.06
C GLY A 43 7.97 -10.13 -0.17
N MET A 44 7.39 -9.75 0.98
CA MET A 44 8.02 -8.83 1.92
C MET A 44 9.26 -9.45 2.60
N ALA A 45 9.27 -10.76 2.84
CA ALA A 45 10.44 -11.46 3.38
C ALA A 45 11.59 -11.55 2.35
N ALA A 46 11.28 -11.67 1.07
CA ALA A 46 12.27 -11.65 -0.02
C ALA A 46 12.81 -10.23 -0.24
N LEU A 47 11.94 -9.23 -0.25
CA LEU A 47 12.30 -7.81 -0.33
C LEU A 47 13.24 -7.41 0.81
N ALA A 48 12.89 -7.75 2.06
CA ALA A 48 13.71 -7.44 3.22
C ALA A 48 15.14 -8.05 3.11
N ARG A 49 15.24 -9.30 2.65
CA ARG A 49 16.53 -9.94 2.42
C ARG A 49 17.37 -9.20 1.37
N ARG A 50 16.74 -8.74 0.29
CA ARG A 50 17.40 -7.98 -0.78
C ARG A 50 17.90 -6.63 -0.29
N ILE A 51 17.08 -5.90 0.43
CA ILE A 51 17.42 -4.59 1.01
C ILE A 51 18.56 -4.74 2.04
N ALA A 52 18.46 -5.76 2.90
CA ALA A 52 19.54 -6.05 3.87
C ALA A 52 20.85 -6.47 3.20
N ALA A 53 20.80 -7.19 2.07
CA ALA A 53 21.98 -7.52 1.29
C ALA A 53 22.64 -6.29 0.63
N ALA A 54 21.87 -5.21 0.41
CA ALA A 54 22.36 -3.92 -0.06
C ALA A 54 22.93 -3.03 1.05
N GLY A 55 22.83 -3.43 2.33
CA GLY A 55 23.42 -2.72 3.46
C GLY A 55 22.42 -2.15 4.48
N HIS A 56 21.14 -2.08 4.15
CA HIS A 56 20.13 -1.43 4.97
C HIS A 56 19.37 -2.41 5.85
N PRO A 57 19.37 -2.27 7.19
CA PRO A 57 18.61 -3.15 8.07
C PRO A 57 17.10 -2.98 7.84
N VAL A 58 16.35 -4.11 7.90
CA VAL A 58 14.93 -4.13 7.64
C VAL A 58 14.16 -4.75 8.79
N PHE A 59 13.20 -4.00 9.34
CA PHE A 59 12.29 -4.45 10.37
C PHE A 59 10.89 -4.66 9.79
N ARG A 60 10.27 -5.80 10.10
CA ARG A 60 8.91 -6.18 9.68
C ARG A 60 8.18 -6.78 10.87
N PHE A 61 6.90 -6.51 11.00
CA PHE A 61 6.10 -7.00 12.11
C PHE A 61 4.68 -7.37 11.68
N ASP A 62 4.03 -8.22 12.47
CA ASP A 62 2.61 -8.48 12.37
C ASP A 62 1.87 -7.49 13.26
N ARG A 63 0.84 -6.82 12.73
CA ARG A 63 -0.04 -5.95 13.51
C ARG A 63 -0.85 -6.76 14.52
N ARG A 64 -1.41 -6.14 15.54
CA ARG A 64 -2.28 -6.81 16.50
C ARG A 64 -3.37 -7.63 15.83
N GLY A 65 -3.59 -8.86 16.29
CA GLY A 65 -4.56 -9.81 15.76
C GLY A 65 -4.23 -10.38 14.37
N ILE A 66 -3.00 -10.17 13.87
CA ILE A 66 -2.51 -10.72 12.61
C ILE A 66 -1.34 -11.66 12.86
N GLY A 67 -1.29 -12.76 12.13
CA GLY A 67 -0.18 -13.72 12.15
C GLY A 67 0.09 -14.29 13.55
N ASP A 68 1.32 -14.04 14.04
CA ASP A 68 1.76 -14.52 15.36
C ASP A 68 1.60 -13.45 16.48
N SER A 69 0.99 -12.31 16.18
CA SER A 69 0.75 -11.22 17.14
C SER A 69 -0.55 -11.41 17.89
N GLU A 70 -0.51 -11.10 19.20
CA GLU A 70 -1.68 -11.07 20.08
C GLU A 70 -2.59 -9.87 19.77
N GLY A 71 -3.69 -9.77 20.54
CA GLY A 71 -4.63 -8.67 20.50
C GLY A 71 -5.71 -8.82 19.44
N ALA A 72 -6.48 -7.75 19.21
CA ALA A 72 -7.57 -7.71 18.26
C ALA A 72 -7.17 -6.98 16.97
N ASN A 73 -7.58 -7.52 15.83
CA ASN A 73 -7.42 -6.85 14.55
C ASN A 73 -8.47 -5.72 14.41
N GLY A 74 -8.04 -4.49 14.57
CA GLY A 74 -8.86 -3.29 14.39
C GLY A 74 -8.63 -2.60 13.05
N SER A 75 -8.18 -3.29 12.03
CA SER A 75 -7.83 -2.77 10.71
C SER A 75 -6.71 -1.71 10.72
N TYR A 76 -6.56 -0.97 9.61
CA TYR A 76 -5.59 0.13 9.53
C TYR A 76 -5.97 1.32 10.44
N THR A 77 -7.23 1.43 10.83
CA THR A 77 -7.73 2.52 11.69
C THR A 77 -7.27 2.40 13.15
N SER A 78 -6.72 1.25 13.54
CA SER A 78 -6.12 1.01 14.86
C SER A 78 -4.61 0.78 14.83
N SER A 79 -3.97 0.87 13.65
CA SER A 79 -2.56 0.50 13.48
C SER A 79 -1.55 1.52 14.03
N GLY A 80 -1.99 2.72 14.42
CA GLY A 80 -1.09 3.77 14.90
C GLY A 80 -0.20 3.35 16.06
N PRO A 81 -0.76 2.84 17.17
CA PRO A 81 0.03 2.34 18.30
C PRO A 81 1.02 1.23 17.90
N ASP A 82 0.60 0.29 17.03
CA ASP A 82 1.45 -0.80 16.56
C ASP A 82 2.66 -0.27 15.78
N ILE A 83 2.45 0.72 14.90
CA ILE A 83 3.52 1.36 14.12
C ILE A 83 4.50 2.10 15.05
N VAL A 84 3.99 2.84 16.05
CA VAL A 84 4.83 3.55 17.03
C VAL A 84 5.68 2.57 17.83
N ALA A 85 5.07 1.48 18.34
CA ALA A 85 5.77 0.44 19.07
C ALA A 85 6.81 -0.27 18.20
N ALA A 86 6.50 -0.56 16.93
CA ALA A 86 7.44 -1.15 15.98
C ALA A 86 8.63 -0.25 15.68
N ILE A 87 8.44 1.08 15.57
CA ILE A 87 9.54 2.04 15.42
C ILE A 87 10.47 2.01 16.64
N ALA A 88 9.91 1.98 17.85
CA ALA A 88 10.67 1.89 19.09
C ALA A 88 11.46 0.57 19.15
N ALA A 89 10.80 -0.56 18.90
CA ALA A 89 11.41 -1.88 18.87
C ALA A 89 12.52 -2.00 17.81
N PHE A 90 12.35 -1.38 16.64
CA PHE A 90 13.39 -1.35 15.62
C PHE A 90 14.64 -0.59 16.10
N ARG A 91 14.45 0.57 16.73
CA ARG A 91 15.57 1.35 17.30
C ARG A 91 16.29 0.61 18.43
N GLU A 92 15.56 -0.12 19.25
CA GLU A 92 16.11 -0.96 20.32
C GLU A 92 16.91 -2.13 19.75
N ALA A 93 16.35 -2.86 18.79
CA ALA A 93 16.97 -4.03 18.18
C ALA A 93 18.16 -3.70 17.25
N ALA A 94 18.22 -2.47 16.72
CA ALA A 94 19.27 -1.97 15.84
C ALA A 94 19.70 -0.54 16.23
N PRO A 95 20.45 -0.33 17.34
CA PRO A 95 20.76 1.02 17.87
C PRO A 95 21.61 1.89 16.95
N HIS A 96 22.28 1.28 15.96
CA HIS A 96 23.05 2.01 14.94
C HIS A 96 22.16 2.71 13.90
N VAL A 97 20.88 2.32 13.79
CA VAL A 97 19.92 2.95 12.87
C VAL A 97 19.53 4.33 13.39
N LYS A 98 19.86 5.37 12.61
CA LYS A 98 19.56 6.77 12.92
C LYS A 98 18.37 7.32 12.14
N ARG A 99 18.18 6.80 10.92
CA ARG A 99 17.10 7.21 10.01
C ARG A 99 16.25 5.98 9.66
N ILE A 100 14.94 6.05 9.86
CA ILE A 100 13.99 5.00 9.49
C ILE A 100 13.11 5.53 8.36
N ILE A 101 13.12 4.84 7.23
CA ILE A 101 12.15 5.02 6.15
C ILE A 101 11.07 3.95 6.33
N ALA A 102 9.80 4.34 6.28
CA ALA A 102 8.71 3.38 6.35
C ALA A 102 8.12 3.10 4.97
N PHE A 103 7.92 1.82 4.68
CA PHE A 103 7.21 1.32 3.51
C PHE A 103 5.89 0.69 3.93
N GLY A 104 4.80 1.06 3.25
CA GLY A 104 3.49 0.43 3.38
C GLY A 104 2.84 0.26 2.02
N ASN A 105 2.10 -0.84 1.85
CA ASN A 105 1.28 -1.11 0.67
C ASN A 105 -0.19 -1.15 1.07
N CYS A 106 -1.10 -0.70 0.20
CA CYS A 106 -2.54 -0.72 0.44
C CYS A 106 -2.95 0.15 1.65
N ASP A 107 -3.71 -0.42 2.60
CA ASP A 107 -4.16 0.25 3.81
C ASP A 107 -3.03 0.63 4.77
N ALA A 108 -1.91 -0.09 4.75
CA ALA A 108 -0.71 0.29 5.49
C ALA A 108 -0.10 1.61 4.98
N ALA A 109 -0.17 1.88 3.68
CA ALA A 109 0.24 3.17 3.12
C ALA A 109 -0.66 4.30 3.64
N SER A 110 -1.95 4.07 3.72
CA SER A 110 -2.92 5.02 4.28
C SER A 110 -2.76 5.20 5.79
N ALA A 111 -2.49 4.13 6.55
CA ALA A 111 -2.16 4.22 7.97
C ALA A 111 -0.91 5.07 8.21
N LEU A 112 0.16 4.86 7.44
CA LEU A 112 1.39 5.66 7.54
C LEU A 112 1.15 7.16 7.28
N LEU A 113 0.19 7.53 6.45
CA LEU A 113 -0.23 8.91 6.24
C LEU A 113 -1.04 9.46 7.43
N LEU A 114 -2.04 8.69 7.87
CA LEU A 114 -3.03 9.16 8.86
C LEU A 114 -2.46 9.33 10.27
N TYR A 115 -1.41 8.56 10.61
CA TYR A 115 -0.83 8.56 11.96
C TYR A 115 0.41 9.45 12.13
N GLN A 116 0.70 10.33 11.16
CA GLN A 116 1.77 11.31 11.33
C GLN A 116 1.48 12.29 12.49
N PRO A 117 2.50 12.75 13.21
CA PRO A 117 3.93 12.53 13.02
C PRO A 117 4.44 11.23 13.68
N LEU A 118 5.26 10.45 12.96
CA LEU A 118 5.82 9.15 13.42
C LEU A 118 7.34 9.19 13.66
N SER A 119 7.98 10.36 13.65
CA SER A 119 9.45 10.50 13.77
C SER A 119 10.22 9.64 12.76
N LEU A 120 9.75 9.60 11.51
CA LEU A 120 10.34 8.89 10.39
C LEU A 120 11.16 9.82 9.51
N GLY A 121 12.20 9.29 8.87
CA GLY A 121 13.03 10.02 7.91
C GLY A 121 12.41 10.10 6.51
N GLY A 122 11.34 9.35 6.25
CA GLY A 122 10.60 9.38 4.99
C GLY A 122 9.58 8.25 4.85
N LEU A 123 8.72 8.36 3.84
CA LEU A 123 7.65 7.41 3.55
C LEU A 123 7.74 6.90 2.10
N ILE A 124 7.50 5.62 1.92
CA ILE A 124 7.28 4.98 0.62
C ILE A 124 5.90 4.34 0.66
N LEU A 125 4.98 4.88 -0.11
CA LEU A 125 3.55 4.59 -0.04
C LEU A 125 3.11 3.90 -1.33
N ALA A 126 2.90 2.58 -1.28
CA ALA A 126 2.50 1.81 -2.44
C ALA A 126 0.98 1.62 -2.49
N ASN A 127 0.36 1.91 -3.64
CA ASN A 127 -1.07 1.72 -3.89
C ASN A 127 -1.97 2.13 -2.70
N PRO A 128 -1.95 3.38 -2.19
CA PRO A 128 -2.66 3.75 -0.97
C PRO A 128 -4.16 3.45 -1.06
N TRP A 129 -4.72 2.88 0.02
CA TRP A 129 -6.12 2.52 0.14
C TRP A 129 -7.00 3.76 0.34
N THR A 130 -8.11 3.86 -0.39
CA THR A 130 -9.01 5.03 -0.37
C THR A 130 -10.48 4.68 -0.21
N TYR A 131 -10.80 3.40 0.05
CA TYR A 131 -12.20 2.98 0.25
C TYR A 131 -12.62 3.17 1.71
N GLU A 132 -13.87 3.57 1.94
CA GLU A 132 -14.46 3.61 3.28
C GLU A 132 -14.66 2.19 3.84
N GLU A 133 -14.60 2.04 5.18
CA GLU A 133 -14.79 0.72 5.82
C GLU A 133 -16.15 0.10 5.49
N SER A 134 -17.20 0.91 5.39
CA SER A 134 -18.54 0.47 5.00
C SER A 134 -18.60 -0.15 3.59
N GLU A 135 -17.69 0.27 2.70
CA GLU A 135 -17.58 -0.29 1.34
C GLU A 135 -16.73 -1.58 1.34
N ALA A 136 -15.84 -1.74 2.31
CA ALA A 136 -15.00 -2.94 2.45
C ALA A 136 -15.76 -4.12 3.09
N GLU A 137 -16.73 -3.84 3.97
CA GLU A 137 -17.55 -4.84 4.64
C GLU A 137 -18.75 -5.32 3.80
N ALA A 138 -19.17 -4.54 2.80
CA ALA A 138 -20.18 -4.96 1.85
C ALA A 138 -19.63 -6.13 1.01
N ASN A 139 -20.16 -7.32 1.24
CA ASN A 139 -19.86 -8.57 0.53
C ASN A 139 -20.24 -8.55 -0.98
N GLU A 140 -20.58 -7.41 -1.54
CA GLU A 140 -20.64 -7.20 -2.97
C GLU A 140 -19.27 -6.72 -3.47
N PRO A 141 -18.73 -7.34 -4.55
CA PRO A 141 -17.48 -6.86 -5.13
C PRO A 141 -17.67 -5.41 -5.53
N ALA A 142 -16.99 -4.50 -4.84
CA ALA A 142 -17.02 -3.08 -5.12
C ALA A 142 -16.89 -2.86 -6.63
N LEU A 143 -17.81 -2.09 -7.21
CA LEU A 143 -17.76 -1.79 -8.65
C LEU A 143 -16.38 -1.23 -8.97
N PRO A 144 -15.71 -1.77 -10.00
CA PRO A 144 -14.38 -1.29 -10.36
C PRO A 144 -14.41 0.24 -10.53
N PRO A 145 -13.36 0.97 -10.11
CA PRO A 145 -13.27 2.40 -10.34
C PRO A 145 -13.60 2.75 -11.79
N ALA A 146 -14.25 3.90 -12.03
CA ALA A 146 -14.63 4.32 -13.37
C ALA A 146 -13.45 4.34 -14.33
N ALA A 147 -12.24 4.68 -13.83
CA ALA A 147 -10.99 4.62 -14.57
C ALA A 147 -10.62 3.17 -14.98
N ALA A 148 -10.82 2.18 -14.10
CA ALA A 148 -10.58 0.77 -14.40
C ALA A 148 -11.56 0.24 -15.45
N ILE A 149 -12.83 0.67 -15.36
CA ILE A 149 -13.87 0.34 -16.35
C ILE A 149 -13.46 0.94 -17.70
N ARG A 150 -13.06 2.22 -17.73
CA ARG A 150 -12.59 2.88 -18.97
C ARG A 150 -11.37 2.18 -19.57
N ALA A 151 -10.34 1.91 -18.79
CA ALA A 151 -9.12 1.24 -19.23
C ALA A 151 -9.43 -0.14 -19.83
N ARG A 152 -10.32 -0.90 -19.20
CA ARG A 152 -10.77 -2.21 -19.68
C ARG A 152 -11.55 -2.12 -20.99
N TYR A 153 -12.41 -1.11 -21.14
CA TYR A 153 -13.13 -0.90 -22.40
C TYR A 153 -12.21 -0.41 -23.53
N LEU A 154 -11.30 0.51 -23.24
CA LEU A 154 -10.31 1.00 -24.20
C LEU A 154 -9.35 -0.11 -24.65
N SER A 155 -8.92 -1.00 -23.76
CA SER A 155 -8.08 -2.15 -24.12
C SER A 155 -8.83 -3.15 -25.02
N ARG A 156 -10.13 -3.38 -24.74
CA ARG A 156 -10.97 -4.25 -25.58
C ARG A 156 -11.28 -3.66 -26.93
N LEU A 157 -11.43 -2.35 -27.04
CA LEU A 157 -11.61 -1.66 -28.33
C LEU A 157 -10.34 -1.70 -29.20
N LYS A 158 -9.16 -1.85 -28.59
CA LYS A 158 -7.88 -2.03 -29.28
C LYS A 158 -7.60 -3.48 -29.69
N ASP A 159 -8.34 -4.45 -29.16
CA ASP A 159 -8.19 -5.86 -29.49
C ASP A 159 -9.10 -6.26 -30.66
N PRO A 160 -8.54 -6.63 -31.84
CA PRO A 160 -9.34 -7.02 -33.02
C PRO A 160 -10.30 -8.19 -32.76
N ARG A 161 -9.93 -9.11 -31.84
CA ARG A 161 -10.79 -10.27 -31.52
C ARG A 161 -12.00 -9.84 -30.69
N SER A 162 -11.86 -8.83 -29.83
CA SER A 162 -12.97 -8.26 -29.08
C SER A 162 -13.94 -7.49 -29.97
N LEU A 163 -13.46 -6.80 -31.01
CA LEU A 163 -14.30 -6.14 -32.03
C LEU A 163 -15.09 -7.14 -32.85
N LEU A 164 -14.50 -8.28 -33.23
CA LEU A 164 -15.20 -9.34 -33.96
C LEU A 164 -16.35 -9.97 -33.13
N ARG A 165 -16.19 -10.12 -31.83
CA ARG A 165 -17.23 -10.61 -30.89
C ARG A 165 -18.37 -9.60 -30.73
N LEU A 166 -18.06 -8.30 -30.76
CA LEU A 166 -19.06 -7.23 -30.73
C LEU A 166 -19.95 -7.29 -32.00
N LEU A 167 -19.31 -7.48 -33.17
CA LEU A 167 -20.02 -7.61 -34.45
C LEU A 167 -20.85 -8.91 -34.57
N LYS A 168 -20.46 -9.96 -33.85
CA LYS A 168 -21.20 -11.23 -33.81
C LYS A 168 -22.37 -11.23 -32.80
N GLY A 169 -22.62 -10.12 -32.08
CA GLY A 169 -23.73 -10.04 -31.12
C GLY A 169 -23.50 -10.81 -29.82
N GLU A 170 -22.29 -11.30 -29.56
CA GLU A 170 -21.94 -12.09 -28.38
C GLU A 170 -21.73 -11.22 -27.10
N VAL A 171 -21.94 -9.89 -27.21
CA VAL A 171 -21.73 -8.95 -26.11
C VAL A 171 -23.07 -8.29 -25.76
N ASP A 172 -23.42 -8.34 -24.48
CA ASP A 172 -24.61 -7.67 -23.94
C ASP A 172 -24.45 -6.14 -23.99
N VAL A 173 -25.00 -5.53 -25.05
CA VAL A 173 -24.95 -4.10 -25.31
C VAL A 173 -25.61 -3.29 -24.18
N ARG A 174 -26.57 -3.87 -23.44
CA ARG A 174 -27.22 -3.20 -22.30
C ARG A 174 -26.25 -3.06 -21.11
N LYS A 175 -25.40 -4.09 -20.87
CA LYS A 175 -24.34 -3.99 -19.86
C LYS A 175 -23.27 -2.99 -20.28
N LEU A 176 -22.96 -2.92 -21.58
CA LEU A 176 -22.03 -1.94 -22.13
C LEU A 176 -22.54 -0.50 -21.94
N LEU A 177 -23.81 -0.24 -22.30
CA LEU A 177 -24.44 1.08 -22.15
C LEU A 177 -24.59 1.48 -20.67
N ARG A 178 -24.91 0.54 -19.78
CA ARG A 178 -24.99 0.78 -18.33
C ARG A 178 -23.60 1.11 -17.75
N GLY A 179 -22.55 0.44 -18.20
CA GLY A 179 -21.16 0.79 -17.85
C GLY A 179 -20.73 2.16 -18.38
N LEU A 180 -21.14 2.52 -19.60
CA LEU A 180 -20.85 3.82 -20.19
C LEU A 180 -21.67 4.96 -19.55
N SER A 181 -22.93 4.74 -19.18
CA SER A 181 -23.75 5.75 -18.50
C SER A 181 -23.27 6.04 -17.08
N ALA A 182 -22.66 5.05 -16.41
CA ALA A 182 -21.99 5.26 -15.11
C ALA A 182 -20.74 6.14 -15.22
N LEU A 183 -20.10 6.18 -16.40
CA LEU A 183 -18.92 7.01 -16.68
C LEU A 183 -19.23 8.50 -16.87
N GLY A 184 -20.47 8.84 -17.19
CA GLY A 184 -20.90 10.21 -17.44
C GLY A 184 -21.39 10.97 -16.19
N LYS A 185 -21.57 10.29 -15.07
CA LYS A 185 -21.94 10.93 -13.81
C LYS A 185 -20.68 11.47 -13.14
N ALA A 186 -20.56 12.78 -13.04
CA ALA A 186 -19.56 13.41 -12.18
C ALA A 186 -19.74 12.84 -10.76
N LYS A 187 -18.67 12.27 -10.19
CA LYS A 187 -18.69 11.81 -8.80
C LYS A 187 -18.98 13.03 -7.92
N PRO A 188 -19.95 12.98 -7.00
CA PRO A 188 -20.13 14.06 -6.05
C PRO A 188 -18.80 14.33 -5.33
N PRO A 189 -18.53 15.59 -4.95
CA PRO A 189 -17.32 15.89 -4.17
C PRO A 189 -17.29 14.99 -2.94
N ALA A 190 -16.09 14.48 -2.62
CA ALA A 190 -15.89 13.64 -1.44
C ALA A 190 -16.37 14.39 -0.19
N ALA A 191 -17.05 13.69 0.72
CA ALA A 191 -17.42 14.29 1.99
C ALA A 191 -16.15 14.79 2.71
N PRO A 192 -16.22 15.93 3.46
CA PRO A 192 -15.05 16.50 4.13
C PRO A 192 -14.31 15.50 5.04
N ASP A 193 -15.06 14.57 5.65
CA ASP A 193 -14.55 13.56 6.59
C ASP A 193 -14.23 12.22 5.91
N SER A 194 -14.38 12.13 4.60
CA SER A 194 -14.07 10.90 3.85
C SER A 194 -12.59 10.54 3.93
N LEU A 195 -12.28 9.24 3.84
CA LEU A 195 -10.90 8.78 3.83
C LEU A 195 -10.03 9.49 2.77
N PRO A 196 -10.47 9.67 1.51
CA PRO A 196 -9.69 10.44 0.54
C PRO A 196 -9.40 11.88 0.99
N ALA A 197 -10.37 12.59 1.56
CA ALA A 197 -10.16 13.96 2.04
C ALA A 197 -9.16 14.01 3.21
N ARG A 198 -9.23 13.07 4.14
CA ARG A 198 -8.27 12.92 5.23
C ARG A 198 -6.86 12.61 4.72
N LEU A 199 -6.74 11.76 3.70
CA LEU A 199 -5.46 11.44 3.07
C LEU A 199 -4.87 12.65 2.35
N ASP A 200 -5.69 13.44 1.64
CA ASP A 200 -5.24 14.68 0.99
C ASP A 200 -4.70 15.69 2.03
N GLN A 201 -5.40 15.85 3.15
CA GLN A 201 -4.94 16.69 4.26
C GLN A 201 -3.63 16.17 4.88
N ALA A 202 -3.54 14.86 5.11
CA ALA A 202 -2.33 14.23 5.65
C ALA A 202 -1.13 14.41 4.71
N MET A 203 -1.33 14.23 3.41
CA MET A 203 -0.28 14.43 2.40
C MET A 203 0.19 15.88 2.34
N ALA A 204 -0.72 16.85 2.45
CA ALA A 204 -0.36 18.27 2.46
C ALA A 204 0.41 18.71 3.73
N ALA A 205 0.25 17.98 4.85
CA ALA A 205 0.85 18.29 6.15
C ALA A 205 2.04 17.38 6.51
N LEU A 206 2.57 16.59 5.56
CA LEU A 206 3.64 15.63 5.85
C LEU A 206 4.89 16.30 6.42
N PRO A 207 5.40 15.81 7.56
CA PRO A 207 6.61 16.37 8.19
C PRO A 207 7.92 15.83 7.59
N CYS A 208 7.85 14.87 6.67
CA CYS A 208 9.00 14.21 6.05
C CYS A 208 8.78 13.95 4.56
N PRO A 209 9.85 13.73 3.79
CA PRO A 209 9.74 13.37 2.37
C PRO A 209 8.91 12.09 2.16
N ALA A 210 8.13 12.07 1.09
CA ALA A 210 7.36 10.90 0.71
C ALA A 210 7.48 10.60 -0.80
N THR A 211 7.32 9.32 -1.15
CA THR A 211 7.18 8.87 -2.54
C THR A 211 6.00 7.91 -2.62
N ILE A 212 5.16 8.10 -3.64
CA ILE A 212 4.03 7.22 -3.92
C ILE A 212 4.39 6.31 -5.09
N LEU A 213 4.21 5.01 -4.92
CA LEU A 213 4.44 3.98 -5.93
C LEU A 213 3.11 3.38 -6.38
N LEU A 214 2.79 3.44 -7.67
CA LEU A 214 1.51 2.97 -8.19
C LEU A 214 1.69 1.87 -9.25
N ALA A 215 1.10 0.71 -9.02
CA ALA A 215 0.86 -0.30 -10.04
C ALA A 215 -0.40 0.11 -10.84
N THR A 216 -0.24 0.67 -12.05
CA THR A 216 -1.33 1.37 -12.75
C THR A 216 -2.51 0.49 -13.18
N GLY A 217 -2.31 -0.82 -13.24
CA GLY A 217 -3.37 -1.81 -13.49
C GLY A 217 -4.07 -2.31 -12.21
N ASP A 218 -3.56 -1.99 -11.03
CA ASP A 218 -4.15 -2.34 -9.75
C ASP A 218 -5.35 -1.44 -9.42
N ARG A 219 -6.41 -2.03 -8.84
CA ARG A 219 -7.65 -1.30 -8.52
C ARG A 219 -7.47 -0.27 -7.42
N THR A 220 -6.64 -0.57 -6.43
CA THR A 220 -6.38 0.33 -5.30
C THR A 220 -5.61 1.56 -5.79
N ALA A 221 -4.58 1.35 -6.62
CA ALA A 221 -3.85 2.44 -7.26
C ALA A 221 -4.75 3.32 -8.15
N GLN A 222 -5.67 2.70 -8.90
CA GLN A 222 -6.62 3.43 -9.74
C GLN A 222 -7.60 4.25 -8.91
N ALA A 223 -8.11 3.68 -7.80
CA ALA A 223 -8.97 4.40 -6.87
C ALA A 223 -8.25 5.58 -6.21
N PHE A 224 -6.98 5.40 -5.83
CA PHE A 224 -6.16 6.49 -5.30
C PHE A 224 -6.02 7.65 -6.31
N VAL A 225 -5.68 7.36 -7.56
CA VAL A 225 -5.58 8.38 -8.62
C VAL A 225 -6.90 9.11 -8.88
N GLU A 226 -8.03 8.41 -8.74
CA GLU A 226 -9.37 8.99 -8.93
C GLU A 226 -9.78 9.87 -7.75
N ASN A 227 -9.43 9.48 -6.52
CA ASN A 227 -9.99 10.05 -5.29
C ASN A 227 -9.06 11.05 -4.60
N CYS A 228 -7.74 10.95 -4.77
CA CYS A 228 -6.77 11.75 -4.02
C CYS A 228 -5.93 12.67 -4.90
N ARG A 229 -5.34 13.69 -4.25
CA ARG A 229 -4.47 14.70 -4.88
C ARG A 229 -3.14 14.75 -4.13
N PRO A 230 -2.09 14.08 -4.62
CA PRO A 230 -0.82 13.96 -3.90
C PRO A 230 0.01 15.27 -3.82
N GLY A 231 -0.46 16.37 -4.43
CA GLY A 231 0.28 17.64 -4.40
C GLY A 231 1.67 17.48 -5.04
N ASP A 232 2.70 17.96 -4.32
CA ASP A 232 4.10 17.93 -4.76
C ASP A 232 4.81 16.59 -4.44
N ILE A 233 4.11 15.62 -3.87
CA ILE A 233 4.69 14.31 -3.57
C ILE A 233 5.05 13.59 -4.87
N LYS A 234 6.29 13.10 -4.97
CA LYS A 234 6.75 12.33 -6.12
C LYS A 234 5.91 11.07 -6.31
N VAL A 235 5.34 10.89 -7.50
CA VAL A 235 4.53 9.71 -7.86
C VAL A 235 5.24 8.94 -8.98
N GLU A 236 5.63 7.71 -8.69
CA GLU A 236 6.22 6.79 -9.65
C GLU A 236 5.22 5.70 -10.05
N ARG A 237 5.23 5.30 -11.32
CA ARG A 237 4.21 4.42 -11.90
C ARG A 237 4.86 3.23 -12.59
N LEU A 238 4.33 2.04 -12.32
CA LEU A 238 4.66 0.80 -12.98
C LEU A 238 3.46 0.31 -13.80
N GLY A 239 3.66 -0.07 -15.05
CA GLY A 239 2.63 -0.61 -15.94
C GLY A 239 2.25 -2.05 -15.59
N SER A 240 1.80 -2.30 -14.36
CA SER A 240 1.47 -3.61 -13.81
C SER A 240 0.11 -3.60 -13.13
N GLY A 241 -0.56 -4.78 -13.08
CA GLY A 241 -1.75 -5.04 -12.28
C GLY A 241 -1.46 -5.75 -10.96
N SER A 242 -0.20 -5.96 -10.61
CA SER A 242 0.20 -6.68 -9.40
C SER A 242 0.07 -5.78 -8.16
N HIS A 243 -0.94 -6.02 -7.34
CA HIS A 243 -1.16 -5.27 -6.09
C HIS A 243 0.03 -5.37 -5.12
N SER A 244 0.65 -6.55 -5.04
CA SER A 244 1.79 -6.82 -4.14
C SER A 244 3.15 -6.68 -4.81
N PHE A 245 3.23 -6.18 -6.04
CA PHE A 245 4.46 -6.10 -6.84
C PHE A 245 5.20 -7.45 -6.91
N ALA A 246 4.46 -8.53 -7.19
CA ALA A 246 5.00 -9.88 -7.24
C ALA A 246 5.70 -10.19 -8.58
N GLY A 247 6.55 -11.24 -8.58
CA GLY A 247 7.25 -11.67 -9.79
C GLY A 247 8.29 -10.66 -10.27
N ALA A 248 8.25 -10.30 -11.56
CA ALA A 248 9.17 -9.34 -12.18
C ALA A 248 9.06 -7.92 -11.59
N ASP A 249 7.91 -7.56 -11.04
CA ASP A 249 7.68 -6.25 -10.44
C ASP A 249 8.42 -6.05 -9.11
N ALA A 250 8.82 -7.14 -8.45
CA ALA A 250 9.56 -7.09 -7.19
C ALA A 250 10.94 -6.45 -7.34
N ASP A 251 11.56 -6.57 -8.52
CA ASP A 251 12.84 -5.92 -8.80
C ASP A 251 12.68 -4.40 -8.87
N TRP A 252 11.66 -3.93 -9.59
CA TRP A 252 11.34 -2.51 -9.67
C TRP A 252 11.04 -1.92 -8.28
N LEU A 253 10.22 -2.61 -7.47
CA LEU A 253 9.90 -2.16 -6.11
C LEU A 253 11.17 -2.02 -5.26
N ALA A 254 12.05 -3.03 -5.29
CA ALA A 254 13.28 -3.01 -4.51
C ALA A 254 14.22 -1.87 -4.93
N GLU A 255 14.35 -1.60 -6.24
CA GLU A 255 15.12 -0.48 -6.77
C GLU A 255 14.58 0.87 -6.28
N ARG A 256 13.26 1.07 -6.35
CA ARG A 256 12.62 2.32 -5.88
C ARG A 256 12.81 2.51 -4.37
N ILE A 257 12.78 1.44 -3.58
CA ILE A 257 13.04 1.50 -2.15
C ILE A 257 14.51 1.85 -1.88
N LEU A 258 15.47 1.18 -2.52
CA LEU A 258 16.91 1.45 -2.35
C LEU A 258 17.25 2.91 -2.65
N GLU A 259 16.74 3.47 -3.75
CA GLU A 259 16.92 4.89 -4.09
C GLU A 259 16.44 5.89 -3.00
N ARG A 260 15.66 5.45 -2.02
CA ARG A 260 15.17 6.30 -0.93
C ARG A 260 15.92 6.04 0.38
N LEU A 261 16.63 4.92 0.47
CA LEU A 261 17.44 4.56 1.63
C LEU A 261 18.83 5.21 1.55
N ASP A 262 19.36 5.33 0.35
CA ASP A 262 20.58 6.07 0.05
C ASP A 262 20.37 7.59 0.21
#